data_84dc395406db21556b19ecc82f951930
#
_entry.id   84dc395406db21556b19ecc82f951930
#
_cell.length_a   1.000
_cell.length_b   1.000
_cell.length_c   1.000
_cell.angle_alpha   90.00
_cell.angle_beta   90.00
_cell.angle_gamma   90.00
#
_symmetry.space_group_name_H-M   'P 1'
#
loop_
_entity.id
_entity.type
_entity.pdbx_description
1 polymer ?
#
loop_
_entity_poly.entity_id
_entity_poly.type
_entity_poly.pdbx_seq_one_letter_code
_entity_poly.pdbx_strand_id
1 'polypeptide(L)'
;MKIGYNNADTLALFQLDSYLGLTPDQEHTIKDRVNGLLAWHRSTQLRDYATFIDKIRAKLGGPVTAADVMEFNQQVNARMLTAGDKAAPEIAHVALTLTPEQIDRAAKKVSTDAAKARREFVRAEKNSGAERAKKYGERAESWFGKLTDEQKEIIRKSLASRPTHETWWIDERERRQREFISLLRKVQADRPSEEVATRWFRTYFTHLNVAPDADRRARAESYRRASAELIAQLINHATPEQRTALDKKLADYAQDFRSLAASNG
;
A
#
# COMPACT_ATOMS: atom_id res chain seq x y z
N MET A 1 -0.67 -13.46 -9.57
CA MET A 1 0.36 -12.53 -9.07
C MET A 1 1.66 -12.62 -9.85
N LYS A 2 2.18 -13.78 -10.21
CA LYS A 2 3.48 -13.99 -10.88
C LYS A 2 3.69 -13.18 -12.16
N ILE A 3 2.69 -13.14 -13.07
CA ILE A 3 2.80 -12.41 -14.35
C ILE A 3 3.06 -10.91 -14.10
N GLY A 4 2.33 -10.29 -13.18
CA GLY A 4 2.53 -8.87 -12.86
C GLY A 4 3.87 -8.60 -12.19
N TYR A 5 4.35 -9.51 -11.34
CA TYR A 5 5.64 -9.37 -10.69
C TYR A 5 6.82 -9.51 -11.68
N ASN A 6 6.73 -10.46 -12.62
CA ASN A 6 7.78 -10.68 -13.62
C ASN A 6 7.87 -9.56 -14.67
N ASN A 7 6.85 -8.70 -14.77
CA ASN A 7 6.86 -7.51 -15.63
C ASN A 7 6.89 -6.22 -14.80
N ALA A 8 7.27 -6.28 -13.52
CA ALA A 8 7.20 -5.14 -12.63
C ALA A 8 8.15 -4.01 -13.02
N ASP A 9 9.30 -4.32 -13.62
CA ASP A 9 10.23 -3.36 -14.21
C ASP A 9 9.58 -2.54 -15.33
N THR A 10 8.98 -3.20 -16.29
CA THR A 10 8.29 -2.57 -17.42
C THR A 10 7.11 -1.72 -16.95
N LEU A 11 6.32 -2.25 -16.00
CA LEU A 11 5.19 -1.52 -15.43
C LEU A 11 5.66 -0.29 -14.63
N ALA A 12 6.74 -0.42 -13.86
CA ALA A 12 7.31 0.69 -13.11
C ALA A 12 7.84 1.79 -14.05
N LEU A 13 8.57 1.43 -15.09
CA LEU A 13 9.05 2.38 -16.08
C LEU A 13 7.91 3.10 -16.79
N PHE A 14 6.93 2.37 -17.31
CA PHE A 14 5.75 2.96 -17.95
C PHE A 14 5.03 3.94 -17.02
N GLN A 15 4.87 3.57 -15.76
CA GLN A 15 4.23 4.42 -14.77
C GLN A 15 5.06 5.68 -14.50
N LEU A 16 6.38 5.55 -14.27
CA LEU A 16 7.28 6.68 -14.02
C LEU A 16 7.34 7.62 -15.22
N ASP A 17 7.48 7.10 -16.43
CA ASP A 17 7.47 7.91 -17.65
C ASP A 17 6.17 8.69 -17.81
N SER A 18 5.01 8.06 -17.54
CA SER A 18 3.72 8.74 -17.61
C SER A 18 3.62 9.98 -16.71
N TYR A 19 4.34 9.98 -15.58
CA TYR A 19 4.38 11.10 -14.64
C TYR A 19 5.49 12.11 -14.95
N LEU A 20 6.66 11.62 -15.33
CA LEU A 20 7.88 12.42 -15.41
C LEU A 20 8.23 12.84 -16.84
N GLY A 21 7.88 12.03 -17.86
CA GLY A 21 8.37 12.22 -19.23
C GLY A 21 9.87 12.03 -19.26
N LEU A 22 10.29 10.80 -19.07
CA LEU A 22 11.70 10.43 -18.92
C LEU A 22 12.49 10.64 -20.21
N THR A 23 13.76 10.97 -20.10
CA THR A 23 14.71 10.87 -21.21
C THR A 23 15.18 9.44 -21.40
N PRO A 24 15.68 9.05 -22.58
CA PRO A 24 16.22 7.69 -22.81
C PRO A 24 17.30 7.28 -21.79
N ASP A 25 18.17 8.21 -21.39
CA ASP A 25 19.22 7.94 -20.40
C ASP A 25 18.62 7.70 -19.00
N GLN A 26 17.57 8.46 -18.63
CA GLN A 26 16.85 8.24 -17.39
C GLN A 26 16.10 6.91 -17.39
N GLU A 27 15.48 6.53 -18.51
CA GLU A 27 14.81 5.23 -18.65
C GLU A 27 15.77 4.08 -18.44
N HIS A 28 16.94 4.14 -19.08
CA HIS A 28 17.98 3.11 -18.93
C HIS A 28 18.44 3.00 -17.47
N THR A 29 18.81 4.13 -16.86
CA THR A 29 19.25 4.18 -15.46
C THR A 29 18.18 3.64 -14.50
N ILE A 30 16.92 4.07 -14.67
CA ILE A 30 15.81 3.64 -13.82
C ILE A 30 15.55 2.13 -13.97
N LYS A 31 15.63 1.62 -15.20
CA LYS A 31 15.44 0.18 -15.47
C LYS A 31 16.45 -0.66 -14.70
N ASP A 32 17.71 -0.29 -14.75
CA ASP A 32 18.78 -1.04 -14.05
C ASP A 32 18.58 -1.01 -12.53
N ARG A 33 18.21 0.16 -11.99
CA ARG A 33 17.94 0.31 -10.55
C ARG A 33 16.70 -0.45 -10.10
N VAL A 34 15.63 -0.42 -10.87
CA VAL A 34 14.42 -1.20 -10.60
C VAL A 34 14.72 -2.70 -10.64
N ASN A 35 15.50 -3.15 -11.63
CA ASN A 35 15.92 -4.55 -11.71
C ASN A 35 16.76 -4.96 -10.50
N GLY A 36 17.69 -4.12 -10.05
CA GLY A 36 18.45 -4.34 -8.82
C GLY A 36 17.55 -4.45 -7.57
N LEU A 37 16.55 -3.57 -7.44
CA LEU A 37 15.57 -3.63 -6.36
C LEU A 37 14.72 -4.91 -6.43
N LEU A 38 14.28 -5.30 -7.62
CA LEU A 38 13.48 -6.52 -7.81
C LEU A 38 14.31 -7.78 -7.49
N ALA A 39 15.58 -7.82 -7.89
CA ALA A 39 16.50 -8.93 -7.57
C ALA A 39 16.70 -9.04 -6.06
N TRP A 40 16.97 -7.92 -5.37
CA TRP A 40 17.04 -7.89 -3.91
C TRP A 40 15.74 -8.33 -3.27
N HIS A 41 14.59 -7.78 -3.70
CA HIS A 41 13.28 -8.12 -3.14
C HIS A 41 12.98 -9.62 -3.31
N ARG A 42 13.27 -10.18 -4.46
CA ARG A 42 13.10 -11.59 -4.78
C ARG A 42 13.94 -12.49 -3.88
N SER A 43 15.21 -12.17 -3.75
CA SER A 43 16.17 -13.01 -3.01
C SER A 43 16.02 -12.92 -1.48
N THR A 44 15.58 -11.78 -0.97
CA THR A 44 15.59 -11.52 0.49
C THR A 44 14.20 -11.39 1.12
N GLN A 45 13.20 -10.86 0.41
CA GLN A 45 11.92 -10.50 1.02
C GLN A 45 10.81 -11.52 0.79
N LEU A 46 10.74 -12.12 -0.40
CA LEU A 46 9.59 -12.96 -0.77
C LEU A 46 9.45 -14.21 0.10
N ARG A 47 10.57 -14.81 0.56
CA ARG A 47 10.52 -15.95 1.49
C ARG A 47 10.00 -15.55 2.85
N ASP A 48 10.38 -14.38 3.35
CA ASP A 48 9.86 -13.84 4.60
C ASP A 48 8.37 -13.54 4.50
N TYR A 49 7.91 -12.98 3.36
CA TYR A 49 6.48 -12.74 3.13
C TYR A 49 5.68 -14.05 3.12
N ALA A 50 6.20 -15.10 2.49
CA ALA A 50 5.55 -16.42 2.52
C ALA A 50 5.44 -16.96 3.95
N THR A 51 6.53 -16.89 4.73
CA THR A 51 6.55 -17.30 6.14
C THR A 51 5.58 -16.48 6.99
N PHE A 52 5.50 -15.18 6.75
CA PHE A 52 4.56 -14.29 7.43
C PHE A 52 3.10 -14.68 7.13
N ILE A 53 2.78 -14.99 5.86
CA ILE A 53 1.44 -15.45 5.50
C ILE A 53 1.11 -16.78 6.18
N ASP A 54 2.06 -17.70 6.29
CA ASP A 54 1.82 -18.97 7.01
C ASP A 54 1.50 -18.76 8.49
N LYS A 55 2.13 -17.76 9.14
CA LYS A 55 1.77 -17.37 10.52
C LYS A 55 0.33 -16.87 10.61
N ILE A 56 -0.11 -16.05 9.64
CA ILE A 56 -1.51 -15.61 9.58
C ILE A 56 -2.43 -16.82 9.41
N ARG A 57 -2.12 -17.74 8.49
CA ARG A 57 -2.92 -18.96 8.26
C ARG A 57 -3.05 -19.82 9.51
N ALA A 58 -1.95 -20.02 10.22
CA ALA A 58 -1.98 -20.79 11.49
C ALA A 58 -2.93 -20.16 12.53
N LYS A 59 -3.02 -18.81 12.56
CA LYS A 59 -3.93 -18.11 13.47
C LYS A 59 -5.41 -18.27 13.09
N LEU A 60 -5.72 -18.51 11.81
CA LEU A 60 -7.10 -18.72 11.34
C LEU A 60 -7.72 -20.03 11.84
N GLY A 61 -6.94 -20.96 12.39
CA GLY A 61 -7.42 -22.20 13.00
C GLY A 61 -8.22 -21.98 14.30
N GLY A 62 -8.19 -20.78 14.88
CA GLY A 62 -8.90 -20.41 16.10
C GLY A 62 -9.57 -19.03 16.02
N PRO A 63 -10.05 -18.52 17.16
CA PRO A 63 -10.57 -17.16 17.25
C PRO A 63 -9.47 -16.13 16.94
N VAL A 64 -9.84 -15.09 16.16
CA VAL A 64 -8.97 -13.98 15.81
C VAL A 64 -9.44 -12.72 16.55
N THR A 65 -8.54 -12.04 17.24
CA THR A 65 -8.82 -10.80 17.94
C THR A 65 -8.42 -9.57 17.12
N ALA A 66 -8.95 -8.41 17.45
CA ALA A 66 -8.49 -7.15 16.86
C ALA A 66 -6.99 -6.91 17.13
N ALA A 67 -6.46 -7.35 18.28
CA ALA A 67 -5.04 -7.27 18.60
C ALA A 67 -4.18 -8.10 17.63
N ASP A 68 -4.61 -9.32 17.28
CA ASP A 68 -3.93 -10.15 16.28
C ASP A 68 -3.87 -9.44 14.92
N VAL A 69 -4.98 -8.85 14.48
CA VAL A 69 -5.02 -8.10 13.21
C VAL A 69 -4.13 -6.86 13.27
N MET A 70 -4.10 -6.16 14.39
CA MET A 70 -3.22 -5.00 14.60
C MET A 70 -1.74 -5.40 14.55
N GLU A 71 -1.37 -6.53 15.17
CA GLU A 71 -0.02 -7.09 15.11
C GLU A 71 0.38 -7.43 13.67
N PHE A 72 -0.50 -8.09 12.90
CA PHE A 72 -0.25 -8.37 11.49
C PHE A 72 -0.05 -7.10 10.68
N ASN A 73 -0.85 -6.06 10.93
CA ASN A 73 -0.67 -4.76 10.29
C ASN A 73 0.69 -4.12 10.62
N GLN A 74 1.14 -4.21 11.88
CA GLN A 74 2.47 -3.73 12.27
C GLN A 74 3.59 -4.48 11.54
N GLN A 75 3.47 -5.79 11.40
CA GLN A 75 4.43 -6.62 10.67
C GLN A 75 4.45 -6.31 9.17
N VAL A 76 3.30 -6.01 8.55
CA VAL A 76 3.23 -5.52 7.16
C VAL A 76 3.94 -4.17 7.04
N ASN A 77 3.66 -3.24 7.95
CA ASN A 77 4.27 -1.92 7.95
C ASN A 77 5.81 -1.98 8.12
N ALA A 78 6.31 -2.87 8.96
CA ALA A 78 7.76 -3.08 9.12
C ALA A 78 8.41 -3.53 7.80
N ARG A 79 7.76 -4.45 7.06
CA ARG A 79 8.21 -4.91 5.74
C ARG A 79 8.18 -3.81 4.69
N MET A 80 7.15 -2.98 4.71
CA MET A 80 7.08 -1.80 3.83
C MET A 80 8.18 -0.79 4.12
N LEU A 81 8.54 -0.58 5.41
CA LEU A 81 9.67 0.27 5.79
C LEU A 81 11.00 -0.29 5.29
N THR A 82 11.23 -1.60 5.45
CA THR A 82 12.43 -2.27 4.92
C THR A 82 12.56 -2.08 3.41
N ALA A 83 11.45 -2.22 2.67
CA ALA A 83 11.42 -1.99 1.22
C ALA A 83 11.68 -0.51 0.88
N GLY A 84 11.07 0.42 1.61
CA GLY A 84 11.28 1.86 1.44
C GLY A 84 12.71 2.28 1.75
N ASP A 85 13.32 1.74 2.80
CA ASP A 85 14.71 2.01 3.17
C ASP A 85 15.68 1.53 2.10
N LYS A 86 15.42 0.37 1.50
CA LYS A 86 16.20 -0.17 0.37
C LYS A 86 15.99 0.64 -0.91
N ALA A 87 14.79 1.15 -1.15
CA ALA A 87 14.48 1.95 -2.34
C ALA A 87 14.97 3.41 -2.23
N ALA A 88 15.20 3.92 -1.02
CA ALA A 88 15.54 5.33 -0.80
C ALA A 88 16.78 5.81 -1.58
N PRO A 89 17.92 5.10 -1.62
CA PRO A 89 19.07 5.53 -2.42
C PRO A 89 18.78 5.52 -3.92
N GLU A 90 18.00 4.56 -4.42
CA GLU A 90 17.64 4.48 -5.83
C GLU A 90 16.73 5.65 -6.24
N ILE A 91 15.79 6.00 -5.37
CA ILE A 91 14.91 7.16 -5.58
C ILE A 91 15.72 8.46 -5.48
N ALA A 92 16.64 8.57 -4.55
CA ALA A 92 17.50 9.74 -4.39
C ALA A 92 18.34 9.98 -5.64
N HIS A 93 18.96 8.93 -6.18
CA HIS A 93 19.73 9.01 -7.40
C HIS A 93 18.89 9.54 -8.57
N VAL A 94 17.70 8.95 -8.80
CA VAL A 94 16.79 9.40 -9.86
C VAL A 94 16.34 10.84 -9.62
N ALA A 95 15.97 11.21 -8.38
CA ALA A 95 15.51 12.54 -8.04
C ALA A 95 16.55 13.63 -8.35
N LEU A 96 17.84 13.33 -8.19
CA LEU A 96 18.96 14.25 -8.52
C LEU A 96 19.11 14.50 -10.03
N THR A 97 18.57 13.62 -10.88
CA THR A 97 18.61 13.77 -12.36
C THR A 97 17.39 14.50 -12.92
N LEU A 98 16.34 14.70 -12.11
CA LEU A 98 15.09 15.32 -12.58
C LEU A 98 15.27 16.81 -12.85
N THR A 99 14.61 17.29 -13.91
CA THR A 99 14.51 18.71 -14.21
C THR A 99 13.31 19.35 -13.49
N PRO A 100 13.29 20.70 -13.32
CA PRO A 100 12.12 21.39 -12.78
C PRO A 100 10.84 21.07 -13.56
N GLU A 101 10.91 21.01 -14.89
CA GLU A 101 9.78 20.76 -15.80
C GLU A 101 9.21 19.33 -15.59
N GLN A 102 10.08 18.35 -15.36
CA GLN A 102 9.66 16.98 -15.05
C GLN A 102 8.93 16.91 -13.72
N ILE A 103 9.42 17.61 -12.70
CA ILE A 103 8.79 17.68 -11.38
C ILE A 103 7.43 18.40 -11.47
N ASP A 104 7.34 19.47 -12.25
CA ASP A 104 6.08 20.21 -12.44
C ASP A 104 5.05 19.38 -13.24
N ARG A 105 5.49 18.63 -14.24
CA ARG A 105 4.64 17.64 -14.94
C ARG A 105 4.09 16.59 -13.96
N ALA A 106 4.95 16.02 -13.11
CA ALA A 106 4.54 15.05 -12.09
C ALA A 106 3.55 15.68 -11.10
N ALA A 107 3.82 16.88 -10.62
CA ALA A 107 2.95 17.61 -9.70
C ALA A 107 1.55 17.86 -10.30
N LYS A 108 1.48 18.29 -11.56
CA LYS A 108 0.23 18.51 -12.28
C LYS A 108 -0.56 17.21 -12.43
N LYS A 109 0.11 16.12 -12.84
CA LYS A 109 -0.54 14.82 -13.00
C LYS A 109 -1.05 14.28 -11.68
N VAL A 110 -0.23 14.30 -10.62
CA VAL A 110 -0.60 13.90 -9.26
C VAL A 110 -1.82 14.68 -8.78
N SER A 111 -1.84 16.00 -8.95
CA SER A 111 -2.98 16.86 -8.56
C SER A 111 -4.24 16.51 -9.34
N THR A 112 -4.13 16.28 -10.65
CA THR A 112 -5.26 15.89 -11.51
C THR A 112 -5.85 14.55 -11.10
N ASP A 113 -4.99 13.54 -10.87
CA ASP A 113 -5.40 12.19 -10.45
C ASP A 113 -6.01 12.22 -9.04
N ALA A 114 -5.46 13.02 -8.13
CA ALA A 114 -6.02 13.24 -6.79
C ALA A 114 -7.40 13.89 -6.84
N ALA A 115 -7.57 14.95 -7.66
CA ALA A 115 -8.85 15.62 -7.81
C ALA A 115 -9.91 14.68 -8.43
N LYS A 116 -9.52 13.81 -9.37
CA LYS A 116 -10.41 12.78 -9.94
C LYS A 116 -10.84 11.79 -8.86
N ALA A 117 -9.89 11.24 -8.12
CA ALA A 117 -10.15 10.27 -7.05
C ALA A 117 -11.07 10.87 -5.97
N ARG A 118 -10.84 12.13 -5.57
CA ARG A 118 -11.68 12.85 -4.61
C ARG A 118 -13.11 13.03 -5.13
N ARG A 119 -13.29 13.42 -6.40
CA ARG A 119 -14.64 13.55 -6.99
C ARG A 119 -15.39 12.23 -7.03
N GLU A 120 -14.73 11.15 -7.40
CA GLU A 120 -15.30 9.80 -7.42
C GLU A 120 -15.71 9.35 -6.02
N PHE A 121 -14.87 9.65 -5.03
CA PHE A 121 -15.13 9.33 -3.64
C PHE A 121 -16.33 10.13 -3.08
N VAL A 122 -16.34 11.46 -3.24
CA VAL A 122 -17.44 12.32 -2.78
C VAL A 122 -18.76 11.94 -3.46
N ARG A 123 -18.70 11.55 -4.75
CA ARG A 123 -19.88 11.07 -5.47
C ARG A 123 -20.41 9.76 -4.88
N ALA A 124 -19.53 8.86 -4.49
CA ALA A 124 -19.90 7.60 -3.85
C ALA A 124 -20.46 7.82 -2.43
N GLU A 125 -19.96 8.83 -1.69
CA GLU A 125 -20.47 9.18 -0.36
C GLU A 125 -21.88 9.78 -0.37
N LYS A 126 -22.21 10.60 -1.36
CA LYS A 126 -23.55 11.18 -1.50
C LYS A 126 -24.64 10.12 -1.71
N ASN A 127 -24.30 8.93 -2.15
CA ASN A 127 -25.20 7.82 -2.42
C ASN A 127 -25.46 6.91 -1.22
N SER A 128 -25.25 7.40 0.01
CA SER A 128 -25.53 6.74 1.29
C SER A 128 -24.51 5.71 1.78
N GLY A 129 -24.49 5.48 3.10
CA GLY A 129 -23.67 4.43 3.74
C GLY A 129 -23.90 3.01 3.20
N ALA A 130 -25.01 2.79 2.46
CA ALA A 130 -25.31 1.54 1.79
C ALA A 130 -24.33 1.23 0.63
N GLU A 131 -24.01 2.22 -0.21
CA GLU A 131 -23.05 2.03 -1.31
C GLU A 131 -21.65 1.72 -0.77
N ARG A 132 -21.28 2.32 0.32
CA ARG A 132 -20.03 2.07 1.04
C ARG A 132 -19.96 0.66 1.61
N ALA A 133 -21.04 0.24 2.30
CA ALA A 133 -21.14 -1.11 2.83
C ALA A 133 -21.08 -2.15 1.69
N LYS A 134 -21.72 -1.87 0.55
CA LYS A 134 -21.65 -2.70 -0.66
C LYS A 134 -20.21 -2.85 -1.17
N LYS A 135 -19.48 -1.75 -1.40
CA LYS A 135 -18.08 -1.80 -1.88
C LYS A 135 -17.15 -2.53 -0.90
N TYR A 136 -17.36 -2.33 0.40
CA TYR A 136 -16.60 -3.06 1.40
C TYR A 136 -16.94 -4.56 1.37
N GLY A 137 -18.23 -4.90 1.23
CA GLY A 137 -18.71 -6.26 1.06
C GLY A 137 -18.09 -6.94 -0.16
N GLU A 138 -18.12 -6.31 -1.34
CA GLU A 138 -17.51 -6.83 -2.57
C GLU A 138 -15.99 -7.13 -2.39
N ARG A 139 -15.30 -6.25 -1.66
CA ARG A 139 -13.88 -6.49 -1.31
C ARG A 139 -13.74 -7.67 -0.35
N ALA A 140 -14.58 -7.78 0.66
CA ALA A 140 -14.57 -8.92 1.58
C ALA A 140 -14.92 -10.22 0.86
N GLU A 141 -15.90 -10.23 -0.05
CA GLU A 141 -16.26 -11.39 -0.88
C GLU A 141 -15.09 -11.88 -1.74
N SER A 142 -14.19 -11.00 -2.15
CA SER A 142 -12.99 -11.42 -2.86
C SER A 142 -12.04 -12.30 -2.01
N TRP A 143 -12.20 -12.30 -0.68
CA TRP A 143 -11.41 -13.10 0.25
C TRP A 143 -12.17 -14.30 0.81
N PHE A 144 -13.42 -14.10 1.15
CA PHE A 144 -14.26 -15.09 1.85
C PHE A 144 -15.17 -15.87 0.91
N GLY A 145 -15.33 -15.43 -0.36
CA GLY A 145 -16.47 -15.84 -1.17
C GLY A 145 -17.74 -15.09 -0.76
N LYS A 146 -18.92 -15.60 -1.11
CA LYS A 146 -20.20 -14.95 -0.85
C LYS A 146 -20.40 -14.71 0.66
N LEU A 147 -20.68 -13.47 1.03
CA LEU A 147 -20.96 -13.11 2.42
C LEU A 147 -22.35 -13.54 2.88
N THR A 148 -22.44 -13.95 4.13
CA THR A 148 -23.74 -14.18 4.81
C THR A 148 -24.45 -12.85 5.10
N ASP A 149 -25.75 -12.90 5.35
CA ASP A 149 -26.49 -11.67 5.73
C ASP A 149 -26.03 -11.10 7.07
N GLU A 150 -25.59 -11.96 8.00
CA GLU A 150 -24.98 -11.55 9.26
C GLU A 150 -23.67 -10.77 9.01
N GLN A 151 -22.79 -11.26 8.14
CA GLN A 151 -21.56 -10.55 7.80
C GLN A 151 -21.83 -9.21 7.10
N LYS A 152 -22.82 -9.13 6.22
CA LYS A 152 -23.25 -7.86 5.60
C LYS A 152 -23.74 -6.87 6.64
N GLU A 153 -24.50 -7.34 7.63
CA GLU A 153 -24.97 -6.51 8.73
C GLU A 153 -23.82 -6.04 9.65
N ILE A 154 -22.85 -6.89 9.95
CA ILE A 154 -21.62 -6.52 10.66
C ILE A 154 -20.90 -5.38 9.92
N ILE A 155 -20.72 -5.51 8.60
CA ILE A 155 -20.10 -4.46 7.78
C ILE A 155 -20.90 -3.17 7.87
N ARG A 156 -22.23 -3.23 7.68
CA ARG A 156 -23.11 -2.06 7.71
C ARG A 156 -23.01 -1.32 9.04
N LYS A 157 -23.13 -2.04 10.17
CA LYS A 157 -23.05 -1.48 11.53
C LYS A 157 -21.67 -0.88 11.80
N SER A 158 -20.60 -1.60 11.47
CA SER A 158 -19.23 -1.12 11.67
C SER A 158 -18.95 0.16 10.89
N LEU A 159 -19.42 0.27 9.65
CA LEU A 159 -19.22 1.47 8.85
C LEU A 159 -20.10 2.64 9.29
N ALA A 160 -21.33 2.38 9.77
CA ALA A 160 -22.22 3.40 10.29
C ALA A 160 -21.70 4.03 11.60
N SER A 161 -20.99 3.26 12.44
CA SER A 161 -20.38 3.76 13.68
C SER A 161 -19.10 4.56 13.50
N ARG A 162 -18.60 4.68 12.27
CA ARG A 162 -17.37 5.42 11.94
C ARG A 162 -17.69 6.76 11.32
N PRO A 163 -17.91 7.82 12.10
CA PRO A 163 -18.14 9.15 11.54
C PRO A 163 -16.87 9.62 10.83
N THR A 164 -16.99 10.07 9.59
CA THR A 164 -16.05 10.94 8.84
C THR A 164 -14.60 10.46 8.63
N HIS A 165 -14.25 9.19 8.89
CA HIS A 165 -12.87 8.70 8.65
C HIS A 165 -12.50 8.62 7.18
N GLU A 166 -13.42 8.82 6.28
CA GLU A 166 -13.23 8.54 4.86
C GLU A 166 -12.59 9.70 4.11
N THR A 167 -13.01 10.92 4.41
CA THR A 167 -12.33 12.11 3.89
C THR A 167 -10.90 12.17 4.42
N TRP A 168 -10.66 11.74 5.67
CA TRP A 168 -9.33 11.68 6.25
C TRP A 168 -8.36 10.83 5.43
N TRP A 169 -8.79 9.66 4.91
CA TRP A 169 -7.90 8.80 4.12
C TRP A 169 -7.50 9.47 2.79
N ILE A 170 -8.45 10.15 2.14
CA ILE A 170 -8.16 10.92 0.92
C ILE A 170 -7.26 12.10 1.23
N ASP A 171 -7.55 12.85 2.28
CA ASP A 171 -6.75 14.00 2.71
C ASP A 171 -5.32 13.57 3.04
N GLU A 172 -5.16 12.44 3.73
CA GLU A 172 -3.86 11.87 4.06
C GLU A 172 -3.10 11.40 2.81
N ARG A 173 -3.78 10.77 1.85
CA ARG A 173 -3.18 10.39 0.57
C ARG A 173 -2.68 11.62 -0.19
N GLU A 174 -3.51 12.65 -0.32
CA GLU A 174 -3.12 13.89 -1.00
C GLU A 174 -1.98 14.62 -0.27
N ARG A 175 -1.98 14.60 1.06
CA ARG A 175 -0.88 15.14 1.85
C ARG A 175 0.44 14.45 1.53
N ARG A 176 0.46 13.11 1.54
CA ARG A 176 1.65 12.31 1.21
C ARG A 176 2.16 12.60 -0.20
N GLN A 177 1.25 12.73 -1.15
CA GLN A 177 1.60 13.08 -2.53
C GLN A 177 2.22 14.47 -2.62
N ARG A 178 1.65 15.47 -1.93
CA ARG A 178 2.23 16.83 -1.88
C ARG A 178 3.60 16.84 -1.20
N GLU A 179 3.76 16.10 -0.12
CA GLU A 179 5.03 15.98 0.60
C GLU A 179 6.11 15.37 -0.30
N PHE A 180 5.78 14.33 -1.07
CA PHE A 180 6.71 13.73 -2.01
C PHE A 180 7.13 14.70 -3.12
N ILE A 181 6.20 15.42 -3.73
CA ILE A 181 6.52 16.45 -4.74
C ILE A 181 7.37 17.58 -4.13
N SER A 182 7.05 18.02 -2.91
CA SER A 182 7.87 19.02 -2.20
C SER A 182 9.30 18.52 -1.95
N LEU A 183 9.45 17.23 -1.63
CA LEU A 183 10.75 16.62 -1.46
C LEU A 183 11.55 16.57 -2.77
N LEU A 184 10.92 16.21 -3.90
CA LEU A 184 11.56 16.26 -5.21
C LEU A 184 12.03 17.69 -5.56
N ARG A 185 11.18 18.70 -5.31
CA ARG A 185 11.56 20.12 -5.53
C ARG A 185 12.72 20.53 -4.64
N LYS A 186 12.72 20.09 -3.37
CA LYS A 186 13.82 20.36 -2.45
C LYS A 186 15.14 19.75 -2.95
N VAL A 187 15.12 18.50 -3.39
CA VAL A 187 16.32 17.84 -3.97
C VAL A 187 16.82 18.60 -5.19
N GLN A 188 15.91 19.01 -6.07
CA GLN A 188 16.27 19.75 -7.28
C GLN A 188 16.85 21.15 -6.97
N ALA A 189 16.29 21.87 -5.99
CA ALA A 189 16.73 23.22 -5.63
C ALA A 189 18.07 23.21 -4.85
N ASP A 190 18.19 22.35 -3.85
CA ASP A 190 19.33 22.31 -2.94
C ASP A 190 20.52 21.53 -3.52
N ARG A 191 20.31 20.68 -4.53
CA ARG A 191 21.33 19.82 -5.15
C ARG A 191 22.22 19.12 -4.10
N PRO A 192 21.64 18.42 -3.12
CA PRO A 192 22.40 17.78 -2.06
C PRO A 192 23.25 16.62 -2.60
N SER A 193 24.16 16.09 -1.77
CA SER A 193 24.79 14.81 -2.08
C SER A 193 23.73 13.69 -2.09
N GLU A 194 23.98 12.60 -2.83
CA GLU A 194 23.08 11.44 -2.90
C GLU A 194 22.81 10.87 -1.49
N GLU A 195 23.80 10.89 -0.60
CA GLU A 195 23.64 10.45 0.78
C GLU A 195 22.63 11.31 1.55
N VAL A 196 22.70 12.63 1.39
CA VAL A 196 21.76 13.57 2.04
C VAL A 196 20.35 13.37 1.48
N ALA A 197 20.20 13.28 0.16
CA ALA A 197 18.91 13.00 -0.49
C ALA A 197 18.34 11.66 -0.02
N THR A 198 19.15 10.61 0.08
CA THR A 198 18.76 9.30 0.62
C THR A 198 18.18 9.41 2.02
N ARG A 199 18.84 10.16 2.93
CA ARG A 199 18.30 10.37 4.29
C ARG A 199 16.94 11.06 4.27
N TRP A 200 16.72 12.02 3.37
CA TRP A 200 15.42 12.69 3.24
C TRP A 200 14.32 11.73 2.77
N PHE A 201 14.59 10.85 1.79
CA PHE A 201 13.63 9.84 1.35
C PHE A 201 13.36 8.79 2.45
N ARG A 202 14.36 8.37 3.22
CA ARG A 202 14.15 7.49 4.39
C ARG A 202 13.23 8.13 5.42
N THR A 203 13.44 9.41 5.72
CA THR A 203 12.55 10.17 6.61
C THR A 203 11.12 10.22 6.06
N TYR A 204 10.97 10.46 4.77
CA TYR A 204 9.65 10.44 4.12
C TYR A 204 8.97 9.07 4.28
N PHE A 205 9.66 7.96 4.03
CA PHE A 205 9.10 6.62 4.22
C PHE A 205 8.73 6.33 5.68
N THR A 206 9.52 6.79 6.63
CA THR A 206 9.17 6.71 8.05
C THR A 206 7.87 7.46 8.35
N HIS A 207 7.68 8.66 7.80
CA HIS A 207 6.48 9.46 7.97
C HIS A 207 5.23 8.86 7.29
N LEU A 208 5.37 7.99 6.29
CA LEU A 208 4.25 7.23 5.73
C LEU A 208 3.63 6.27 6.77
N ASN A 209 4.46 5.73 7.66
CA ASN A 209 4.01 4.80 8.69
C ASN A 209 3.60 5.47 9.98
N VAL A 210 4.38 6.46 10.40
CA VAL A 210 4.15 7.19 11.64
C VAL A 210 4.06 8.67 11.31
N ALA A 211 2.84 9.19 11.24
CA ALA A 211 2.65 10.62 11.01
C ALA A 211 3.35 11.44 12.09
N PRO A 212 4.12 12.49 11.73
CA PRO A 212 4.81 13.32 12.71
C PRO A 212 3.86 14.10 13.63
N ASP A 213 2.66 14.38 13.16
CA ASP A 213 1.61 15.09 13.88
C ASP A 213 0.81 14.16 14.80
N ALA A 214 0.61 14.57 16.07
CA ALA A 214 -0.03 13.75 17.10
C ALA A 214 -1.50 13.46 16.79
N ASP A 215 -2.26 14.44 16.29
CA ASP A 215 -3.67 14.27 15.96
C ASP A 215 -3.87 13.29 14.80
N ARG A 216 -2.98 13.38 13.80
CA ARG A 216 -2.97 12.41 12.69
C ARG A 216 -2.62 11.01 13.15
N ARG A 217 -1.66 10.86 14.05
CA ARG A 217 -1.34 9.54 14.63
C ARG A 217 -2.56 8.95 15.34
N ALA A 218 -3.25 9.73 16.17
CA ALA A 218 -4.42 9.29 16.89
C ALA A 218 -5.56 8.88 15.94
N ARG A 219 -5.82 9.67 14.88
CA ARG A 219 -6.82 9.34 13.85
C ARG A 219 -6.46 8.07 13.07
N ALA A 220 -5.19 7.94 12.65
CA ALA A 220 -4.70 6.75 11.96
C ALA A 220 -4.83 5.50 12.83
N GLU A 221 -4.53 5.60 14.11
CA GLU A 221 -4.66 4.50 15.06
C GLU A 221 -6.13 4.12 15.29
N SER A 222 -7.01 5.10 15.50
CA SER A 222 -8.45 4.87 15.61
C SER A 222 -9.00 4.15 14.37
N TYR A 223 -8.61 4.58 13.18
CA TYR A 223 -9.01 3.92 11.93
C TYR A 223 -8.49 2.48 11.83
N ARG A 224 -7.20 2.26 12.16
CA ARG A 224 -6.60 0.91 12.14
C ARG A 224 -7.29 -0.02 13.13
N ARG A 225 -7.57 0.45 14.36
CA ARG A 225 -8.28 -0.32 15.39
C ARG A 225 -9.68 -0.71 14.92
N ALA A 226 -10.48 0.25 14.48
CA ALA A 226 -11.82 -0.02 13.98
C ALA A 226 -11.83 -0.97 12.76
N SER A 227 -10.80 -0.89 11.89
CA SER A 227 -10.66 -1.81 10.77
C SER A 227 -10.27 -3.21 11.23
N ALA A 228 -9.37 -3.31 12.23
CA ALA A 228 -8.97 -4.58 12.82
C ALA A 228 -10.14 -5.29 13.52
N GLU A 229 -10.97 -4.55 14.24
CA GLU A 229 -12.20 -5.07 14.87
C GLU A 229 -13.17 -5.64 13.82
N LEU A 230 -13.40 -4.92 12.71
CA LEU A 230 -14.25 -5.41 11.64
C LEU A 230 -13.68 -6.68 10.99
N ILE A 231 -12.39 -6.70 10.68
CA ILE A 231 -11.73 -7.88 10.08
C ILE A 231 -11.83 -9.09 11.02
N ALA A 232 -11.55 -8.91 12.32
CA ALA A 232 -11.64 -9.98 13.31
C ALA A 232 -13.09 -10.52 13.39
N GLN A 233 -14.10 -9.65 13.42
CA GLN A 233 -15.50 -10.06 13.40
C GLN A 233 -15.84 -10.86 12.15
N LEU A 234 -15.45 -10.42 10.95
CA LEU A 234 -15.73 -11.13 9.71
C LEU A 234 -15.08 -12.52 9.69
N ILE A 235 -13.84 -12.65 10.20
CA ILE A 235 -13.15 -13.94 10.30
C ILE A 235 -13.85 -14.85 11.29
N ASN A 236 -14.27 -14.35 12.44
CA ASN A 236 -14.89 -15.16 13.49
C ASN A 236 -16.31 -15.61 13.10
N HIS A 237 -17.04 -14.85 12.28
CA HIS A 237 -18.37 -15.22 11.72
C HIS A 237 -18.26 -15.92 10.35
N ALA A 238 -17.06 -16.30 9.91
CA ALA A 238 -16.88 -17.02 8.67
C ALA A 238 -17.36 -18.47 8.79
N THR A 239 -18.11 -18.95 7.78
CA THR A 239 -18.50 -20.36 7.67
C THR A 239 -17.27 -21.25 7.45
N PRO A 240 -17.36 -22.57 7.66
CA PRO A 240 -16.25 -23.49 7.34
C PRO A 240 -15.76 -23.35 5.90
N GLU A 241 -16.67 -23.18 4.93
CA GLU A 241 -16.34 -22.99 3.52
C GLU A 241 -15.61 -21.68 3.27
N GLN A 242 -16.04 -20.60 3.93
CA GLN A 242 -15.39 -19.29 3.86
C GLN A 242 -13.99 -19.32 4.48
N ARG A 243 -13.81 -20.02 5.61
CA ARG A 243 -12.47 -20.21 6.23
C ARG A 243 -11.55 -21.00 5.29
N THR A 244 -12.06 -22.02 4.65
CA THR A 244 -11.32 -22.81 3.66
C THR A 244 -10.93 -21.93 2.45
N ALA A 245 -11.83 -21.10 1.94
CA ALA A 245 -11.56 -20.18 0.84
C ALA A 245 -10.49 -19.15 1.20
N LEU A 246 -10.58 -18.56 2.40
CA LEU A 246 -9.60 -17.61 2.91
C LEU A 246 -8.21 -18.26 3.09
N ASP A 247 -8.15 -19.44 3.73
CA ASP A 247 -6.89 -20.17 3.91
C ASP A 247 -6.26 -20.54 2.57
N LYS A 248 -7.07 -21.08 1.63
CA LYS A 248 -6.59 -21.40 0.28
C LYS A 248 -6.01 -20.18 -0.42
N LYS A 249 -6.68 -19.04 -0.37
CA LYS A 249 -6.20 -17.80 -0.99
C LYS A 249 -4.88 -17.33 -0.41
N LEU A 250 -4.73 -17.39 0.91
CA LEU A 250 -3.46 -17.08 1.59
C LEU A 250 -2.37 -18.10 1.22
N ALA A 251 -2.69 -19.40 1.15
CA ALA A 251 -1.77 -20.44 0.71
C ALA A 251 -1.27 -20.19 -0.72
N ASP A 252 -2.18 -19.82 -1.64
CA ASP A 252 -1.84 -19.48 -3.02
C ASP A 252 -0.86 -18.28 -3.09
N TYR A 253 -1.06 -17.25 -2.26
CA TYR A 253 -0.11 -16.13 -2.16
C TYR A 253 1.26 -16.57 -1.60
N ALA A 254 1.28 -17.35 -0.53
CA ALA A 254 2.54 -17.85 0.05
C ALA A 254 3.30 -18.71 -0.98
N GLN A 255 2.59 -19.56 -1.73
CA GLN A 255 3.18 -20.38 -2.78
C GLN A 255 3.70 -19.53 -3.96
N ASP A 256 2.98 -18.48 -4.35
CA ASP A 256 3.43 -17.54 -5.37
C ASP A 256 4.74 -16.85 -4.94
N PHE A 257 4.83 -16.38 -3.69
CA PHE A 257 6.06 -15.79 -3.16
C PHE A 257 7.23 -16.77 -3.15
N ARG A 258 7.01 -18.02 -2.69
CA ARG A 258 8.05 -19.05 -2.74
C ARG A 258 8.52 -19.36 -4.15
N SER A 259 7.59 -19.47 -5.08
CA SER A 259 7.91 -19.74 -6.48
C SER A 259 8.72 -18.59 -7.11
N LEU A 260 8.32 -17.35 -6.83
CA LEU A 260 9.05 -16.16 -7.29
C LEU A 260 10.43 -16.03 -6.65
N ALA A 261 10.57 -16.42 -5.38
CA ALA A 261 11.87 -16.44 -4.70
C ALA A 261 12.81 -17.54 -5.20
N ALA A 262 12.27 -18.60 -5.80
CA ALA A 262 13.04 -19.72 -6.36
C ALA A 262 13.40 -19.51 -7.85
N SER A 263 12.62 -18.68 -8.57
CA SER A 263 12.93 -18.36 -9.97
C SER A 263 14.07 -17.34 -10.02
N ASN A 264 15.23 -17.78 -10.46
CA ASN A 264 16.28 -16.84 -10.88
C ASN A 264 15.71 -16.00 -12.01
N GLY A 265 15.72 -14.66 -11.83
CA GLY A 265 15.26 -13.72 -12.83
C GLY A 265 16.09 -13.76 -14.09
#